data_d454bf0ccf26ccbecc6d1881fac9bc47
#
_entry.id   d454bf0ccf26ccbecc6d1881fac9bc47
#
_cell.length_a   1.000
_cell.length_b   1.000
_cell.length_c   1.000
_cell.angle_alpha   90.00
_cell.angle_beta   90.00
_cell.angle_gamma   90.00
#
_symmetry.space_group_name_H-M   'P 1'
#
loop_
_entity.id
_entity.type
_entity.pdbx_description
1 polymer ?
#
loop_
_entity_poly.entity_id
_entity_poly.type
_entity_poly.pdbx_seq_one_letter_code
_entity_poly.pdbx_strand_id
1 'polypeptide(L)'
;MTVKNYTKFKVELFGVSVFSVSSETIEGYENNELIYFKSNTFQNDKEKYVNLNYNLSSKKLIIDGSSYKGDASADCVIGSWWNHKILKANCQISPLSGSIKDQVVTFIGKENITLYGKNYSVDHFKLKSKDESLPNDKKLDFDIWLNSENNLILRVAYLKMGKWEYRLKNFE
;
A
#
# COMPACT_ATOMS: atom_id res chain seq x y z
N MET A 1 -10.99 13.74 -7.93
CA MET A 1 -11.47 12.65 -7.04
C MET A 1 -10.73 12.74 -5.71
N THR A 2 -11.43 12.53 -4.60
CA THR A 2 -10.80 12.48 -3.26
C THR A 2 -11.13 11.14 -2.61
N VAL A 3 -10.12 10.49 -2.06
CA VAL A 3 -10.26 9.19 -1.36
C VAL A 3 -9.83 9.38 0.09
N LYS A 4 -10.66 8.89 1.03
CA LYS A 4 -10.35 8.87 2.46
C LYS A 4 -10.29 7.42 2.93
N ASN A 5 -9.23 7.06 3.64
CA ASN A 5 -9.07 5.73 4.21
C ASN A 5 -8.85 5.82 5.73
N TYR A 6 -9.44 4.86 6.42
CA TYR A 6 -9.24 4.64 7.86
C TYR A 6 -8.72 3.23 8.05
N THR A 7 -7.54 3.10 8.62
CA THR A 7 -6.91 1.81 8.87
C THR A 7 -6.74 1.60 10.36
N LYS A 8 -7.21 0.46 10.87
CA LYS A 8 -6.90 -0.02 12.21
C LYS A 8 -6.38 -1.44 12.11
N PHE A 9 -5.23 -1.68 12.71
CA PHE A 9 -4.60 -2.98 12.74
C PHE A 9 -3.98 -3.22 14.12
N LYS A 10 -4.23 -4.38 14.71
CA LYS A 10 -3.74 -4.74 16.04
C LYS A 10 -3.31 -6.20 16.05
N VAL A 11 -2.16 -6.46 16.62
CA VAL A 11 -1.66 -7.81 16.91
C VAL A 11 -1.62 -8.00 18.41
N GLU A 12 -2.26 -9.05 18.89
CA GLU A 12 -2.23 -9.45 20.28
C GLU A 12 -1.61 -10.84 20.42
N LEU A 13 -0.71 -10.99 21.38
CA LEU A 13 -0.17 -12.25 21.81
C LEU A 13 -0.46 -12.42 23.31
N PHE A 14 -1.14 -13.50 23.68
CA PHE A 14 -1.52 -13.82 25.07
C PHE A 14 -2.25 -12.65 25.76
N GLY A 15 -3.15 -11.94 25.03
CA GLY A 15 -3.90 -10.81 25.54
C GLY A 15 -3.11 -9.49 25.65
N VAL A 16 -1.84 -9.46 25.23
CA VAL A 16 -1.01 -8.27 25.20
C VAL A 16 -0.91 -7.74 23.77
N SER A 17 -1.15 -6.44 23.56
CA SER A 17 -0.95 -5.80 22.27
C SER A 17 0.55 -5.65 22.01
N VAL A 18 1.06 -6.37 21.01
CA VAL A 18 2.47 -6.33 20.61
C VAL A 18 2.73 -5.42 19.41
N PHE A 19 1.68 -5.12 18.65
CA PHE A 19 1.75 -4.19 17.53
C PHE A 19 0.38 -3.58 17.24
N SER A 20 0.35 -2.27 17.00
CA SER A 20 -0.87 -1.57 16.63
C SER A 20 -0.58 -0.48 15.60
N VAL A 21 -1.51 -0.28 14.68
CA VAL A 21 -1.53 0.85 13.74
C VAL A 21 -2.94 1.40 13.68
N SER A 22 -3.06 2.71 13.81
CA SER A 22 -4.27 3.47 13.49
C SER A 22 -3.86 4.60 12.56
N SER A 23 -4.45 4.68 11.37
CA SER A 23 -4.08 5.65 10.34
C SER A 23 -5.32 6.23 9.67
N GLU A 24 -5.27 7.54 9.45
CA GLU A 24 -6.21 8.28 8.62
C GLU A 24 -5.46 8.85 7.43
N THR A 25 -5.97 8.66 6.22
CA THR A 25 -5.36 9.15 5.00
C THR A 25 -6.36 9.86 4.12
N ILE A 26 -5.88 10.88 3.39
CA ILE A 26 -6.63 11.60 2.35
C ILE A 26 -5.75 11.68 1.12
N GLU A 27 -6.27 11.24 0.00
CA GLU A 27 -5.63 11.28 -1.31
C GLU A 27 -6.46 12.13 -2.27
N GLY A 28 -5.84 13.06 -2.98
CA GLY A 28 -6.48 13.85 -4.04
C GLY A 28 -5.92 13.50 -5.41
N TYR A 29 -6.81 13.28 -6.37
CA TYR A 29 -6.48 12.93 -7.75
C TYR A 29 -7.12 13.91 -8.73
N GLU A 30 -6.35 14.32 -9.73
CA GLU A 30 -6.81 15.07 -10.89
C GLU A 30 -6.38 14.33 -12.15
N ASN A 31 -7.28 14.14 -13.11
CA ASN A 31 -7.02 13.37 -14.34
C ASN A 31 -6.36 12.00 -14.07
N ASN A 32 -6.75 11.35 -12.98
CA ASN A 32 -6.21 10.06 -12.55
C ASN A 32 -4.75 10.10 -12.03
N GLU A 33 -4.17 11.30 -11.83
CA GLU A 33 -2.85 11.50 -11.26
C GLU A 33 -2.94 11.97 -9.81
N LEU A 34 -2.03 11.51 -8.95
CA LEU A 34 -1.98 11.91 -7.54
C LEU A 34 -1.48 13.35 -7.44
N ILE A 35 -2.31 14.25 -6.89
CA ILE A 35 -1.98 15.66 -6.69
C ILE A 35 -1.55 15.94 -5.26
N TYR A 36 -2.19 15.32 -4.29
CA TYR A 36 -1.78 15.40 -2.89
C TYR A 36 -2.12 14.14 -2.10
N PHE A 37 -1.36 13.92 -1.05
CA PHE A 37 -1.61 12.89 -0.07
C PHE A 37 -1.30 13.42 1.33
N LYS A 38 -2.16 13.12 2.28
CA LYS A 38 -1.92 13.39 3.70
C LYS A 38 -2.24 12.16 4.53
N SER A 39 -1.40 11.87 5.51
CA SER A 39 -1.69 10.86 6.52
C SER A 39 -1.28 11.31 7.91
N ASN A 40 -2.06 10.86 8.88
CA ASN A 40 -1.68 10.85 10.29
C ASN A 40 -1.81 9.41 10.81
N THR A 41 -0.76 8.88 11.41
CA THR A 41 -0.65 7.47 11.79
C THR A 41 -0.07 7.35 13.19
N PHE A 42 -0.73 6.57 14.04
CA PHE A 42 -0.20 6.11 15.32
C PHE A 42 0.23 4.66 15.17
N GLN A 43 1.52 4.41 15.35
CA GLN A 43 2.11 3.06 15.32
C GLN A 43 2.80 2.78 16.63
N ASN A 44 2.27 1.86 17.46
CA ASN A 44 2.78 1.59 18.82
C ASN A 44 3.00 2.89 19.60
N ASP A 45 1.99 3.74 19.67
CA ASP A 45 1.96 5.05 20.33
C ASP A 45 2.96 6.11 19.79
N LYS A 46 3.61 5.81 18.66
CA LYS A 46 4.45 6.78 17.93
C LYS A 46 3.65 7.42 16.83
N GLU A 47 3.57 8.73 16.87
CA GLU A 47 2.96 9.51 15.79
C GLU A 47 3.88 9.55 14.57
N LYS A 48 3.30 9.33 13.41
CA LYS A 48 3.93 9.44 12.10
C LYS A 48 3.01 10.18 11.16
N TYR A 49 3.59 10.86 10.19
CA TYR A 49 2.81 11.62 9.21
C TYR A 49 3.45 11.57 7.83
N VAL A 50 2.64 11.90 6.83
CA VAL A 50 3.07 12.19 5.47
C VAL A 50 2.24 13.35 4.93
N ASN A 51 2.91 14.38 4.42
CA ASN A 51 2.34 15.41 3.55
C ASN A 51 3.04 15.30 2.21
N LEU A 52 2.30 15.09 1.15
CA LEU A 52 2.82 14.97 -0.19
C LEU A 52 2.02 15.86 -1.14
N ASN A 53 2.72 16.57 -2.02
CA ASN A 53 2.11 17.37 -3.06
C ASN A 53 2.84 17.16 -4.39
N TYR A 54 2.10 17.15 -5.50
CA TYR A 54 2.68 17.16 -6.83
C TYR A 54 3.13 18.58 -7.19
N ASN A 55 4.37 18.72 -7.61
CA ASN A 55 4.94 19.99 -8.07
C ASN A 55 4.91 20.04 -9.61
N LEU A 56 4.08 20.92 -10.16
CA LEU A 56 3.90 21.08 -11.61
C LEU A 56 5.19 21.49 -12.33
N SER A 57 6.01 22.34 -11.70
CA SER A 57 7.23 22.87 -12.34
C SER A 57 8.33 21.81 -12.45
N SER A 58 8.53 21.01 -11.41
CA SER A 58 9.53 19.94 -11.40
C SER A 58 9.01 18.61 -11.90
N LYS A 59 7.68 18.45 -12.06
CA LYS A 59 6.99 17.19 -12.37
C LYS A 59 7.35 16.05 -11.39
N LYS A 60 7.47 16.40 -10.10
CA LYS A 60 7.83 15.46 -9.04
C LYS A 60 6.82 15.53 -7.89
N LEU A 61 6.78 14.45 -7.12
CA LEU A 61 6.10 14.40 -5.85
C LEU A 61 7.02 14.94 -4.76
N ILE A 62 6.60 15.99 -4.05
CA ILE A 62 7.35 16.56 -2.93
C ILE A 62 6.78 15.97 -1.65
N ILE A 63 7.64 15.33 -0.86
CA ILE A 63 7.28 14.57 0.35
C ILE A 63 7.86 15.26 1.57
N ASP A 64 7.01 15.52 2.56
CA ASP A 64 7.37 15.84 3.93
C ASP A 64 6.76 14.75 4.83
N GLY A 65 7.54 13.74 5.13
CA GLY A 65 7.13 12.60 5.94
C GLY A 65 8.04 12.38 7.14
N SER A 66 7.54 11.65 8.13
CA SER A 66 8.28 11.34 9.35
C SER A 66 9.55 10.49 9.14
N SER A 67 9.67 9.77 8.03
CA SER A 67 10.85 8.95 7.69
C SER A 67 11.59 9.40 6.44
N TYR A 68 11.03 10.32 5.67
CA TYR A 68 11.65 10.84 4.45
C TYR A 68 11.13 12.24 4.14
N LYS A 69 12.04 13.15 3.81
CA LYS A 69 11.77 14.50 3.30
C LYS A 69 12.58 14.70 2.03
N GLY A 70 11.90 15.05 0.94
CA GLY A 70 12.53 15.20 -0.38
C GLY A 70 11.54 15.02 -1.50
N ASP A 71 12.06 14.67 -2.67
CA ASP A 71 11.26 14.46 -3.86
C ASP A 71 11.26 12.99 -4.31
N ALA A 72 10.20 12.60 -5.02
CA ALA A 72 10.07 11.31 -5.67
C ALA A 72 9.61 11.49 -7.12
N SER A 73 9.85 10.47 -7.97
CA SER A 73 9.28 10.42 -9.30
C SER A 73 7.75 10.46 -9.24
N ALA A 74 7.12 11.14 -10.19
CA ALA A 74 5.66 11.10 -10.36
C ALA A 74 5.13 9.68 -10.67
N ASP A 75 6.00 8.77 -11.13
CA ASP A 75 5.64 7.36 -11.38
C ASP A 75 5.52 6.52 -10.10
N CYS A 76 5.96 7.06 -8.94
CA CYS A 76 5.73 6.40 -7.67
C CYS A 76 4.25 6.52 -7.26
N VAL A 77 3.73 5.48 -6.63
CA VAL A 77 2.36 5.43 -6.12
C VAL A 77 2.35 5.37 -4.60
N ILE A 78 1.23 5.74 -4.00
CA ILE A 78 1.02 5.45 -2.57
C ILE A 78 0.85 3.94 -2.40
N GLY A 79 1.54 3.35 -1.43
CA GLY A 79 1.46 1.93 -1.09
C GLY A 79 0.12 1.60 -0.41
N SER A 80 -0.94 1.56 -1.17
CA SER A 80 -2.31 1.25 -0.73
C SER A 80 -2.93 0.13 -1.58
N TRP A 81 -3.91 -0.59 -1.01
CA TRP A 81 -4.51 -1.75 -1.68
C TRP A 81 -5.79 -1.44 -2.43
N TRP A 82 -6.29 -0.22 -2.36
CA TRP A 82 -7.45 0.18 -3.14
C TRP A 82 -7.09 0.57 -4.59
N ASN A 83 -5.84 0.96 -4.84
CA ASN A 83 -5.37 1.45 -6.14
C ASN A 83 -4.51 0.40 -6.86
N HIS A 84 -5.09 -0.25 -7.87
CA HIS A 84 -4.40 -1.27 -8.66
C HIS A 84 -3.19 -0.76 -9.45
N LYS A 85 -2.97 0.56 -9.57
CA LYS A 85 -1.76 1.13 -10.18
C LYS A 85 -0.48 0.66 -9.49
N ILE A 86 -0.55 0.24 -8.22
CA ILE A 86 0.58 -0.36 -7.49
C ILE A 86 1.18 -1.57 -8.23
N LEU A 87 0.38 -2.29 -9.02
CA LEU A 87 0.83 -3.45 -9.81
C LEU A 87 1.65 -3.08 -11.06
N LYS A 88 1.66 -1.81 -11.45
CA LYS A 88 2.40 -1.30 -12.61
C LYS A 88 3.52 -0.34 -12.24
N ALA A 89 3.58 0.09 -10.98
CA ALA A 89 4.55 1.05 -10.49
C ALA A 89 5.90 0.40 -10.19
N ASN A 90 7.00 1.12 -10.44
CA ASN A 90 8.37 0.71 -10.09
C ASN A 90 8.77 1.12 -8.67
N CYS A 91 8.01 1.99 -8.04
CA CYS A 91 8.24 2.46 -6.67
C CYS A 91 6.92 2.77 -5.98
N GLN A 92 6.94 2.65 -4.65
CA GLN A 92 5.84 3.07 -3.79
C GLN A 92 6.33 3.95 -2.64
N ILE A 93 5.46 4.85 -2.22
CA ILE A 93 5.64 5.73 -1.08
C ILE A 93 4.82 5.17 0.08
N SER A 94 5.47 4.93 1.20
CA SER A 94 4.79 4.44 2.41
C SER A 94 3.73 5.43 2.88
N PRO A 95 2.46 5.05 2.98
CA PRO A 95 1.41 5.91 3.50
C PRO A 95 1.57 6.24 4.98
N LEU A 96 2.40 5.48 5.71
CA LEU A 96 2.60 5.65 7.15
C LEU A 96 3.70 6.65 7.48
N SER A 97 4.71 6.81 6.60
CA SER A 97 5.92 7.55 6.99
C SER A 97 6.63 8.29 5.86
N GLY A 98 6.16 8.16 4.61
CA GLY A 98 6.74 8.82 3.44
C GLY A 98 7.96 8.13 2.83
N SER A 99 8.48 7.05 3.43
CA SER A 99 9.64 6.35 2.87
C SER A 99 9.35 5.79 1.48
N ILE A 100 10.31 5.94 0.56
CA ILE A 100 10.20 5.43 -0.80
C ILE A 100 10.80 4.01 -0.84
N LYS A 101 10.16 3.12 -1.58
CA LYS A 101 10.63 1.75 -1.82
C LYS A 101 10.48 1.39 -3.28
N ASP A 102 11.60 1.06 -3.91
CA ASP A 102 11.61 0.47 -5.24
C ASP A 102 11.08 -0.96 -5.19
N GLN A 103 10.29 -1.30 -6.19
CA GLN A 103 9.62 -2.59 -6.26
C GLN A 103 9.69 -3.22 -7.65
N VAL A 104 9.52 -4.52 -7.66
CA VAL A 104 9.31 -5.33 -8.86
C VAL A 104 8.01 -6.09 -8.67
N VAL A 105 7.17 -6.05 -9.70
CA VAL A 105 5.90 -6.78 -9.73
C VAL A 105 5.94 -7.81 -10.86
N THR A 106 5.67 -9.06 -10.51
CA THR A 106 5.67 -10.19 -11.45
C THR A 106 4.28 -10.79 -11.51
N PHE A 107 3.73 -10.96 -12.70
CA PHE A 107 2.52 -11.75 -12.91
C PHE A 107 2.85 -13.24 -12.72
N ILE A 108 2.12 -13.92 -11.86
CA ILE A 108 2.32 -15.34 -11.55
C ILE A 108 1.40 -16.22 -12.39
N GLY A 109 0.14 -15.79 -12.54
CA GLY A 109 -0.85 -16.55 -13.31
C GLY A 109 -2.28 -16.16 -12.99
N LYS A 110 -3.21 -16.88 -13.62
CA LYS A 110 -4.65 -16.78 -13.32
C LYS A 110 -5.06 -17.93 -12.43
N GLU A 111 -5.90 -17.66 -11.45
CA GLU A 111 -6.42 -18.65 -10.54
C GLU A 111 -7.85 -18.33 -10.09
N ASN A 112 -8.49 -19.29 -9.45
CA ASN A 112 -9.79 -19.08 -8.81
C ASN A 112 -9.62 -19.06 -7.31
N ILE A 113 -10.18 -18.05 -6.66
CA ILE A 113 -10.19 -17.93 -5.20
C ILE A 113 -11.63 -17.87 -4.69
N THR A 114 -11.84 -18.37 -3.48
CA THR A 114 -13.14 -18.25 -2.80
C THR A 114 -13.00 -17.27 -1.64
N LEU A 115 -13.80 -16.20 -1.68
CA LEU A 115 -13.89 -15.22 -0.59
C LEU A 115 -15.34 -15.12 -0.13
N TYR A 116 -15.57 -15.31 1.16
CA TYR A 116 -16.90 -15.22 1.78
C TYR A 116 -17.98 -16.07 1.05
N GLY A 117 -17.60 -17.26 0.59
CA GLY A 117 -18.49 -18.19 -0.13
C GLY A 117 -18.74 -17.87 -1.61
N LYS A 118 -18.11 -16.82 -2.14
CA LYS A 118 -18.20 -16.45 -3.57
C LYS A 118 -16.89 -16.73 -4.29
N ASN A 119 -16.99 -17.33 -5.48
CA ASN A 119 -15.82 -17.62 -6.32
C ASN A 119 -15.50 -16.43 -7.24
N TYR A 120 -14.20 -16.17 -7.39
CA TYR A 120 -13.66 -15.11 -8.26
C TYR A 120 -12.54 -15.67 -9.11
N SER A 121 -12.54 -15.35 -10.40
CA SER A 121 -11.39 -15.51 -11.28
C SER A 121 -10.48 -14.28 -11.11
N VAL A 122 -9.21 -14.48 -10.82
CA VAL A 122 -8.28 -13.41 -10.47
C VAL A 122 -6.93 -13.59 -11.13
N ASP A 123 -6.25 -12.46 -11.32
CA ASP A 123 -4.85 -12.42 -11.69
C ASP A 123 -4.00 -12.35 -10.41
N HIS A 124 -3.07 -13.29 -10.26
CA HIS A 124 -2.14 -13.35 -9.13
C HIS A 124 -0.83 -12.66 -9.50
N PHE A 125 -0.39 -11.75 -8.63
CA PHE A 125 0.87 -11.02 -8.77
C PHE A 125 1.74 -11.20 -7.54
N LYS A 126 3.06 -11.21 -7.77
CA LYS A 126 4.09 -11.12 -6.72
C LYS A 126 4.72 -9.74 -6.75
N LEU A 127 4.65 -9.00 -5.64
CA LEU A 127 5.30 -7.71 -5.45
C LEU A 127 6.44 -7.86 -4.46
N LYS A 128 7.66 -7.53 -4.87
CA LYS A 128 8.88 -7.60 -4.04
C LYS A 128 9.65 -6.30 -4.06
N SER A 129 10.50 -6.07 -3.03
CA SER A 129 11.53 -5.05 -3.11
C SER A 129 12.47 -5.34 -4.28
N LYS A 130 12.85 -4.28 -5.02
CA LYS A 130 13.86 -4.37 -6.08
C LYS A 130 15.25 -4.66 -5.51
N ASP A 131 15.57 -4.06 -4.35
CA ASP A 131 16.82 -4.31 -3.64
C ASP A 131 16.67 -5.55 -2.75
N GLU A 132 17.33 -6.64 -3.16
CA GLU A 132 17.33 -7.90 -2.43
C GLU A 132 18.28 -7.92 -1.21
N SER A 133 19.17 -6.94 -1.09
CA SER A 133 20.11 -6.82 0.03
C SER A 133 19.48 -6.27 1.31
N LEU A 134 18.29 -5.67 1.21
CA LEU A 134 17.57 -5.11 2.35
C LEU A 134 17.36 -6.16 3.45
N PRO A 135 17.40 -5.77 4.73
CA PRO A 135 16.99 -6.63 5.84
C PRO A 135 15.56 -7.13 5.65
N ASN A 136 15.29 -8.36 6.06
CA ASN A 136 13.97 -8.98 5.87
C ASN A 136 12.81 -8.17 6.46
N ASP A 137 13.04 -7.45 7.55
CA ASP A 137 12.06 -6.56 8.17
C ASP A 137 11.77 -5.29 7.36
N LYS A 138 12.59 -4.96 6.36
CA LYS A 138 12.42 -3.80 5.46
C LYS A 138 11.99 -4.16 4.05
N LYS A 139 12.05 -5.44 3.65
CA LYS A 139 11.64 -5.90 2.33
C LYS A 139 10.15 -5.81 2.12
N LEU A 140 9.75 -5.53 0.89
CA LEU A 140 8.41 -5.81 0.39
C LEU A 140 8.35 -7.28 -0.05
N ASP A 141 7.28 -7.98 0.27
CA ASP A 141 7.04 -9.35 -0.18
C ASP A 141 5.55 -9.68 -0.05
N PHE A 142 4.79 -9.33 -1.08
CA PHE A 142 3.34 -9.47 -1.11
C PHE A 142 2.89 -10.38 -2.24
N ASP A 143 1.89 -11.20 -1.96
CA ASP A 143 1.07 -11.85 -2.95
C ASP A 143 -0.24 -11.08 -3.08
N ILE A 144 -0.63 -10.74 -4.31
CA ILE A 144 -1.76 -9.84 -4.59
C ILE A 144 -2.68 -10.48 -5.63
N TRP A 145 -3.97 -10.55 -5.32
CA TRP A 145 -5.00 -11.11 -6.19
C TRP A 145 -5.94 -10.01 -6.67
N LEU A 146 -5.90 -9.75 -7.97
CA LEU A 146 -6.67 -8.73 -8.66
C LEU A 146 -7.83 -9.37 -9.42
N ASN A 147 -9.04 -8.86 -9.22
CA ASN A 147 -10.13 -9.11 -10.14
C ASN A 147 -10.00 -8.18 -11.35
N SER A 148 -9.63 -8.74 -12.51
CA SER A 148 -9.37 -7.95 -13.72
C SER A 148 -10.63 -7.35 -14.35
N GLU A 149 -11.82 -7.86 -14.02
CA GLU A 149 -13.08 -7.33 -14.55
C GLU A 149 -13.40 -5.94 -14.04
N ASN A 150 -13.05 -5.65 -12.77
CA ASN A 150 -13.37 -4.38 -12.12
C ASN A 150 -12.14 -3.68 -11.51
N ASN A 151 -10.93 -4.21 -11.71
CA ASN A 151 -9.66 -3.72 -11.19
C ASN A 151 -9.61 -3.61 -9.65
N LEU A 152 -10.36 -4.45 -8.94
CA LEU A 152 -10.33 -4.50 -7.48
C LEU A 152 -9.29 -5.53 -7.00
N ILE A 153 -8.43 -5.10 -6.09
CA ILE A 153 -7.58 -6.00 -5.33
C ILE A 153 -8.44 -6.67 -4.26
N LEU A 154 -8.68 -7.96 -4.43
CA LEU A 154 -9.57 -8.72 -3.55
C LEU A 154 -8.85 -9.30 -2.33
N ARG A 155 -7.56 -9.63 -2.48
CA ARG A 155 -6.77 -10.26 -1.44
C ARG A 155 -5.32 -9.82 -1.55
N VAL A 156 -4.68 -9.62 -0.41
CA VAL A 156 -3.24 -9.40 -0.30
C VAL A 156 -2.71 -10.24 0.85
N ALA A 157 -1.70 -11.07 0.58
CA ALA A 157 -1.02 -11.86 1.60
C ALA A 157 0.41 -11.36 1.80
N TYR A 158 0.89 -11.49 3.04
CA TYR A 158 2.18 -10.99 3.47
C TYR A 158 2.80 -11.89 4.53
N LEU A 159 4.06 -12.29 4.36
CA LEU A 159 4.74 -13.30 5.17
C LEU A 159 5.63 -12.72 6.28
N LYS A 160 5.37 -11.53 6.77
CA LYS A 160 6.18 -10.90 7.83
C LYS A 160 5.54 -11.05 9.20
N MET A 161 6.31 -11.42 10.20
CA MET A 161 5.85 -11.61 11.59
C MET A 161 4.64 -12.55 11.70
N GLY A 162 4.58 -13.61 10.86
CA GLY A 162 3.44 -14.48 10.67
C GLY A 162 2.80 -14.28 9.29
N LYS A 163 1.77 -15.07 8.99
CA LYS A 163 1.01 -14.93 7.75
C LYS A 163 -0.10 -13.89 7.96
N TRP A 164 -0.03 -12.80 7.23
CA TRP A 164 -1.04 -11.74 7.24
C TRP A 164 -1.81 -11.77 5.94
N GLU A 165 -3.10 -11.48 6.02
CA GLU A 165 -3.95 -11.46 4.85
C GLU A 165 -4.98 -10.33 4.95
N TYR A 166 -5.03 -9.48 3.91
CA TYR A 166 -6.14 -8.57 3.67
C TYR A 166 -7.12 -9.22 2.73
N ARG A 167 -8.41 -9.10 3.02
CA ARG A 167 -9.50 -9.53 2.14
C ARG A 167 -10.49 -8.39 2.01
N LEU A 168 -10.81 -8.01 0.78
CA LEU A 168 -11.86 -7.06 0.51
C LEU A 168 -13.19 -7.64 0.97
N LYS A 169 -13.89 -6.93 1.86
CA LYS A 169 -15.15 -7.42 2.43
C LYS A 169 -16.35 -6.93 1.63
N ASN A 170 -16.44 -5.61 1.41
CA ASN A 170 -17.50 -4.97 0.65
C ASN A 170 -16.93 -3.86 -0.21
N PHE A 171 -17.59 -3.59 -1.34
CA PHE A 171 -17.40 -2.41 -2.17
C PHE A 171 -18.75 -2.02 -2.77
N GLU A 172 -19.00 -0.74 -2.91
CA GLU A 172 -20.20 -0.14 -3.50
C GLU A 172 -19.81 0.76 -4.67
#